data_be14cb5cd3f77bb47d5f7c859ca7dd0c
#
_entry.id   be14cb5cd3f77bb47d5f7c859ca7dd0c
#
_cell.length_a   1.000
_cell.length_b   1.000
_cell.length_c   1.000
_cell.angle_alpha   90.00
_cell.angle_beta   90.00
_cell.angle_gamma   90.00
#
_symmetry.space_group_name_H-M   'P 1'
#
loop_
_entity.id
_entity.type
_entity.pdbx_description
1 polymer ?
#
loop_
_entity_poly.entity_id
_entity_poly.type
_entity_poly.pdbx_seq_one_letter_code
_entity_poly.pdbx_strand_id
1 'polypeptide(L)'
;LITTRGPASHEPDLSVPEIMSQFNINFEYRPLTSPDYYEDALYNQILAGYGQRLTDTTVVFPVGPLSALRRLLDISSNRLFVLSSDKGYTHEDELFYLSGQHIQFHGSISLMVNYHAMGQLIQGLGGHYMATAQRQLNLKTVGFIVGGDQERFSETMQQFSERADIFGPYDYYMLINNIRTSCQNLSVEGCMELIRMSHWDPQVFFEFGKVLLEQAGNMNDSQRAEVVYVMERVWENFFPLGKDLPFELARIYLALKRPREALRLNELPIQMFGEPPVTFSNMGICYYHAED
;
A
#
# COMPACT_ATOMS: atom_id res chain seq x y z
N LEU A 1 -8.23 -25.59 -11.92
CA LEU A 1 -9.51 -24.90 -12.24
C LEU A 1 -10.16 -24.48 -10.93
N ILE A 2 -10.41 -23.18 -10.77
CA ILE A 2 -11.22 -22.71 -9.64
C ILE A 2 -12.67 -22.79 -10.10
N THR A 3 -13.44 -23.71 -9.56
CA THR A 3 -14.88 -23.76 -9.77
C THR A 3 -15.55 -23.09 -8.59
N THR A 4 -16.19 -21.95 -8.82
CA THR A 4 -17.03 -21.30 -7.84
C THR A 4 -18.43 -21.90 -7.92
N ARG A 5 -18.95 -22.46 -6.83
CA ARG A 5 -20.38 -22.72 -6.69
C ARG A 5 -20.96 -21.57 -5.87
N GLY A 6 -21.74 -20.74 -6.54
CA GLY A 6 -22.65 -19.82 -5.84
C GLY A 6 -23.71 -20.60 -5.05
N PRO A 7 -24.43 -19.97 -4.12
CA PRO A 7 -25.52 -20.60 -3.38
C PRO A 7 -26.54 -21.18 -4.36
N ALA A 8 -27.00 -22.37 -4.07
CA ALA A 8 -27.74 -23.27 -4.99
C ALA A 8 -29.13 -22.80 -5.46
N SER A 9 -29.54 -21.55 -5.22
CA SER A 9 -30.91 -21.13 -5.46
C SER A 9 -31.16 -19.72 -6.03
N HIS A 10 -30.14 -18.86 -6.15
CA HIS A 10 -30.34 -17.52 -6.77
C HIS A 10 -29.10 -17.13 -7.59
N GLU A 11 -29.33 -16.45 -8.72
CA GLU A 11 -28.24 -15.73 -9.40
C GLU A 11 -27.60 -14.75 -8.41
N PRO A 12 -26.27 -14.78 -8.27
CA PRO A 12 -25.59 -13.93 -7.33
C PRO A 12 -25.83 -12.45 -7.70
N ASP A 13 -26.29 -11.67 -6.75
CA ASP A 13 -26.42 -10.22 -6.92
C ASP A 13 -25.03 -9.57 -6.89
N LEU A 14 -24.50 -9.22 -8.05
CA LEU A 14 -23.19 -8.61 -8.22
C LEU A 14 -23.07 -7.21 -7.62
N SER A 15 -24.18 -6.60 -7.21
CA SER A 15 -24.19 -5.28 -6.56
C SER A 15 -23.90 -5.35 -5.06
N VAL A 16 -23.97 -6.53 -4.46
CA VAL A 16 -23.74 -6.74 -3.02
C VAL A 16 -22.25 -6.83 -2.74
N PRO A 17 -21.65 -5.93 -1.93
CA PRO A 17 -20.22 -5.93 -1.62
C PRO A 17 -19.72 -7.25 -0.99
N GLU A 18 -20.58 -7.94 -0.25
CA GLU A 18 -20.29 -9.19 0.45
C GLU A 18 -20.37 -10.44 -0.45
N ILE A 19 -20.68 -10.29 -1.72
CA ILE A 19 -20.84 -11.42 -2.66
C ILE A 19 -19.59 -12.31 -2.68
N MET A 20 -18.41 -11.72 -2.55
CA MET A 20 -17.14 -12.44 -2.55
C MET A 20 -17.02 -13.43 -1.38
N SER A 21 -17.65 -13.13 -0.24
CA SER A 21 -17.65 -14.03 0.93
C SER A 21 -18.56 -15.24 0.76
N GLN A 22 -19.46 -15.21 -0.25
CA GLN A 22 -20.40 -16.30 -0.55
C GLN A 22 -19.80 -17.35 -1.49
N PHE A 23 -18.62 -17.12 -2.07
CA PHE A 23 -17.97 -18.07 -2.95
C PHE A 23 -17.27 -19.18 -2.17
N ASN A 24 -17.60 -20.44 -2.51
CA ASN A 24 -16.83 -21.61 -2.11
C ASN A 24 -15.80 -21.91 -3.19
N ILE A 25 -14.52 -21.93 -2.81
CA ILE A 25 -13.44 -22.25 -3.73
C ILE A 25 -13.09 -23.73 -3.59
N ASN A 26 -13.20 -24.46 -4.70
CA ASN A 26 -12.76 -25.83 -4.80
C ASN A 26 -11.54 -25.90 -5.73
N PHE A 27 -10.51 -26.61 -5.30
CA PHE A 27 -9.31 -26.85 -6.10
C PHE A 27 -9.38 -28.21 -6.76
N GLU A 28 -9.17 -28.24 -8.08
CA GLU A 28 -8.99 -29.46 -8.85
C GLU A 28 -7.52 -29.53 -9.30
N TYR A 29 -6.85 -30.62 -8.96
CA TYR A 29 -5.46 -30.87 -9.33
C TYR A 29 -5.39 -31.76 -10.56
N ARG A 30 -4.60 -31.35 -11.55
CA ARG A 30 -4.35 -32.12 -12.76
C ARG A 30 -2.86 -32.30 -12.96
N PRO A 31 -2.38 -33.51 -13.33
CA PRO A 31 -0.99 -33.71 -13.67
C PRO A 31 -0.58 -32.81 -14.84
N LEU A 32 0.61 -32.23 -14.77
CA LEU A 32 1.24 -31.60 -15.92
C LEU A 32 1.81 -32.70 -16.82
N THR A 33 1.30 -32.81 -18.05
CA THR A 33 1.69 -33.87 -19.00
C THR A 33 2.78 -33.43 -19.97
N SER A 34 3.11 -32.15 -20.00
CA SER A 34 4.12 -31.58 -20.88
C SER A 34 5.09 -30.67 -20.11
N PRO A 35 6.41 -30.74 -20.36
CA PRO A 35 7.37 -29.77 -19.84
C PRO A 35 7.17 -28.37 -20.45
N ASP A 36 6.62 -28.28 -21.65
CA ASP A 36 6.34 -27.02 -22.36
C ASP A 36 4.87 -26.65 -22.18
N TYR A 37 4.52 -26.25 -20.97
CA TYR A 37 3.15 -25.87 -20.62
C TYR A 37 2.79 -24.44 -21.07
N TYR A 38 3.76 -23.53 -21.07
CA TYR A 38 3.61 -22.15 -21.51
C TYR A 38 4.32 -21.93 -22.85
N GLU A 39 3.90 -20.93 -23.63
CA GLU A 39 4.58 -20.51 -24.85
C GLU A 39 5.96 -19.90 -24.58
N ASP A 40 6.14 -19.24 -23.43
CA ASP A 40 7.41 -18.63 -23.01
C ASP A 40 8.34 -19.70 -22.39
N ALA A 41 9.49 -19.90 -23.04
CA ALA A 41 10.48 -20.89 -22.60
C ALA A 41 11.02 -20.62 -21.19
N LEU A 42 11.18 -19.33 -20.79
CA LEU A 42 11.63 -18.97 -19.43
C LEU A 42 10.59 -19.34 -18.39
N TYR A 43 9.28 -19.22 -18.70
CA TYR A 43 8.23 -19.65 -17.78
C TYR A 43 8.30 -21.16 -17.52
N ASN A 44 8.50 -21.95 -18.59
CA ASN A 44 8.65 -23.39 -18.47
C ASN A 44 9.92 -23.75 -17.69
N GLN A 45 11.02 -23.04 -17.90
CA GLN A 45 12.26 -23.25 -17.17
C GLN A 45 12.10 -22.99 -15.66
N ILE A 46 11.43 -21.87 -15.29
CA ILE A 46 11.15 -21.53 -13.88
C ILE A 46 10.25 -22.60 -13.25
N LEU A 47 9.17 -22.99 -13.96
CA LEU A 47 8.24 -24.00 -13.49
C LEU A 47 8.91 -25.38 -13.29
N ALA A 48 9.71 -25.82 -14.26
CA ALA A 48 10.48 -27.05 -14.18
C ALA A 48 11.49 -27.01 -13.02
N GLY A 49 12.15 -25.86 -12.79
CA GLY A 49 13.03 -25.65 -11.66
C GLY A 49 12.30 -25.83 -10.32
N TYR A 50 11.12 -25.28 -10.18
CA TYR A 50 10.28 -25.52 -9.00
C TYR A 50 9.92 -27.00 -8.82
N GLY A 51 9.49 -27.65 -9.89
CA GLY A 51 9.15 -29.09 -9.84
C GLY A 51 10.32 -29.99 -9.44
N GLN A 52 11.56 -29.57 -9.68
CA GLN A 52 12.76 -30.32 -9.29
C GLN A 52 13.21 -30.04 -7.87
N ARG A 53 13.07 -28.82 -7.36
CA ARG A 53 13.65 -28.38 -6.09
C ARG A 53 12.65 -28.32 -4.95
N LEU A 54 11.40 -27.95 -5.23
CA LEU A 54 10.38 -27.83 -4.19
C LEU A 54 9.69 -29.16 -3.95
N THR A 55 9.50 -29.49 -2.68
CA THR A 55 8.83 -30.71 -2.24
C THR A 55 7.67 -30.37 -1.34
N ASP A 56 6.57 -31.12 -1.46
CA ASP A 56 5.37 -31.04 -0.62
C ASP A 56 4.85 -29.61 -0.45
N THR A 57 4.65 -28.92 -1.58
CA THR A 57 4.23 -27.53 -1.58
C THR A 57 3.23 -27.21 -2.69
N THR A 58 2.43 -26.17 -2.49
CA THR A 58 1.55 -25.57 -3.49
C THR A 58 1.95 -24.13 -3.73
N VAL A 59 2.46 -23.83 -4.94
CA VAL A 59 2.97 -22.52 -5.30
C VAL A 59 2.07 -21.87 -6.35
N VAL A 60 1.75 -20.59 -6.16
CA VAL A 60 1.11 -19.77 -7.19
C VAL A 60 2.16 -19.41 -8.25
N PHE A 61 1.96 -19.88 -9.49
CA PHE A 61 2.79 -19.44 -10.62
C PHE A 61 2.22 -18.14 -11.21
N PRO A 62 2.95 -17.01 -11.17
CA PRO A 62 2.38 -15.68 -11.37
C PRO A 62 2.33 -15.29 -12.87
N VAL A 63 1.61 -16.03 -13.71
CA VAL A 63 1.59 -15.84 -15.19
C VAL A 63 1.17 -14.42 -15.57
N GLY A 64 0.17 -13.86 -14.91
CA GLY A 64 -0.29 -12.48 -15.15
C GLY A 64 0.81 -11.44 -14.91
N PRO A 65 1.43 -11.41 -13.73
CA PRO A 65 2.59 -10.56 -13.44
C PRO A 65 3.79 -10.77 -14.38
N LEU A 66 4.14 -12.02 -14.72
CA LEU A 66 5.21 -12.32 -15.66
C LEU A 66 4.90 -11.74 -17.05
N SER A 67 3.67 -11.91 -17.53
CA SER A 67 3.23 -11.36 -18.82
C SER A 67 3.18 -9.82 -18.79
N ALA A 68 2.82 -9.22 -17.65
CA ALA A 68 2.86 -7.77 -17.48
C ALA A 68 4.29 -7.23 -17.59
N LEU A 69 5.26 -7.87 -16.95
CA LEU A 69 6.68 -7.50 -17.05
C LEU A 69 7.18 -7.60 -18.51
N ARG A 70 6.81 -8.65 -19.25
CA ARG A 70 7.13 -8.79 -20.68
C ARG A 70 6.58 -7.61 -21.49
N ARG A 71 5.31 -7.28 -21.33
CA ARG A 71 4.68 -6.16 -22.03
C ARG A 71 5.33 -4.82 -21.68
N LEU A 72 5.69 -4.61 -20.41
CA LEU A 72 6.41 -3.41 -20.00
C LEU A 72 7.78 -3.31 -20.67
N LEU A 73 8.50 -4.42 -20.82
CA LEU A 73 9.78 -4.47 -21.53
C LEU A 73 9.60 -4.12 -23.00
N ASP A 74 8.57 -4.67 -23.67
CA ASP A 74 8.29 -4.39 -25.08
C ASP A 74 8.05 -2.89 -25.32
N ILE A 75 7.18 -2.25 -24.52
CA ILE A 75 6.86 -0.82 -24.68
C ILE A 75 8.00 0.12 -24.26
N SER A 76 8.92 -0.35 -23.41
CA SER A 76 10.06 0.43 -22.90
C SER A 76 11.36 0.17 -23.68
N SER A 77 11.29 -0.51 -24.81
CA SER A 77 12.47 -0.90 -25.61
C SER A 77 13.52 -1.64 -24.79
N ASN A 78 13.09 -2.60 -23.99
CA ASN A 78 13.90 -3.41 -23.09
C ASN A 78 14.69 -2.59 -22.02
N ARG A 79 14.16 -1.45 -21.60
CA ARG A 79 14.73 -0.63 -20.52
C ARG A 79 13.69 -0.40 -19.44
N LEU A 80 13.79 -1.16 -18.35
CA LEU A 80 12.75 -1.21 -17.32
C LEU A 80 13.38 -1.09 -15.93
N PHE A 81 12.79 -0.23 -15.10
CA PHE A 81 12.93 -0.27 -13.65
C PHE A 81 11.54 -0.32 -13.03
N VAL A 82 11.28 -1.36 -12.24
CA VAL A 82 10.05 -1.50 -11.46
C VAL A 82 10.40 -1.62 -9.99
N LEU A 83 9.76 -0.82 -9.16
CA LEU A 83 9.74 -0.98 -7.71
C LEU A 83 8.33 -1.44 -7.33
N SER A 84 8.23 -2.58 -6.63
CA SER A 84 6.95 -3.16 -6.22
C SER A 84 7.00 -3.54 -4.75
N SER A 85 5.88 -3.31 -4.04
CA SER A 85 5.71 -3.72 -2.67
C SER A 85 4.32 -4.32 -2.47
N ASP A 86 4.27 -5.56 -2.01
CA ASP A 86 3.03 -6.28 -1.69
C ASP A 86 3.34 -7.49 -0.79
N LYS A 87 2.29 -8.15 -0.32
CA LYS A 87 2.42 -9.43 0.37
C LYS A 87 2.88 -10.51 -0.60
N GLY A 88 3.98 -11.18 -0.29
CA GLY A 88 4.54 -12.16 -1.22
C GLY A 88 5.72 -12.94 -0.70
N TYR A 89 6.28 -13.74 -1.59
CA TYR A 89 7.47 -14.57 -1.39
C TYR A 89 8.59 -14.06 -2.27
N THR A 90 9.75 -13.77 -1.68
CA THR A 90 10.91 -13.21 -2.39
C THR A 90 12.04 -14.21 -2.56
N HIS A 91 12.07 -15.27 -1.73
CA HIS A 91 13.12 -16.29 -1.71
C HIS A 91 12.51 -17.69 -1.89
N GLU A 92 13.27 -18.60 -2.47
CA GLU A 92 12.82 -19.96 -2.77
C GLU A 92 12.51 -20.77 -1.50
N ASP A 93 13.24 -20.55 -0.42
CA ASP A 93 13.02 -21.21 0.85
C ASP A 93 11.68 -20.86 1.52
N GLU A 94 11.10 -19.71 1.19
CA GLU A 94 9.75 -19.34 1.61
C GLU A 94 8.65 -20.15 0.90
N LEU A 95 8.98 -20.86 -0.18
CA LEU A 95 8.03 -21.63 -0.99
C LEU A 95 7.92 -23.10 -0.57
N PHE A 96 8.72 -23.58 0.36
CA PHE A 96 8.64 -24.96 0.87
C PHE A 96 7.47 -25.11 1.84
N TYR A 97 6.82 -26.26 1.79
CA TYR A 97 5.77 -26.69 2.73
C TYR A 97 4.53 -25.77 2.79
N LEU A 98 4.26 -25.01 1.74
CA LEU A 98 3.05 -24.21 1.65
C LEU A 98 1.84 -25.13 1.48
N SER A 99 1.01 -25.26 2.51
CA SER A 99 -0.21 -26.06 2.49
C SER A 99 -1.37 -25.28 1.89
N GLY A 100 -1.58 -25.45 0.58
CA GLY A 100 -2.70 -24.83 -0.12
C GLY A 100 -2.46 -23.33 -0.45
N GLN A 101 -3.46 -22.74 -1.11
CA GLN A 101 -3.42 -21.34 -1.51
C GLN A 101 -4.13 -20.49 -0.46
N HIS A 102 -3.42 -19.58 0.19
CA HIS A 102 -4.04 -18.58 1.08
C HIS A 102 -4.73 -17.51 0.23
N ILE A 103 -6.00 -17.77 -0.12
CA ILE A 103 -6.85 -16.77 -0.78
C ILE A 103 -7.57 -15.98 0.30
N GLN A 104 -7.40 -14.66 0.30
CA GLN A 104 -8.09 -13.77 1.21
C GLN A 104 -9.21 -13.02 0.48
N PHE A 105 -10.38 -12.98 1.11
CA PHE A 105 -11.55 -12.25 0.65
C PHE A 105 -11.80 -11.04 1.58
N HIS A 106 -11.73 -9.84 1.03
CA HIS A 106 -11.99 -8.60 1.76
C HIS A 106 -12.50 -7.51 0.80
N GLY A 107 -13.63 -7.77 0.11
CA GLY A 107 -14.12 -6.92 -0.98
C GLY A 107 -13.38 -7.12 -2.30
N SER A 108 -12.28 -7.88 -2.28
CA SER A 108 -11.50 -8.34 -3.44
C SER A 108 -10.90 -9.71 -3.14
N ILE A 109 -10.34 -10.36 -4.16
CA ILE A 109 -9.58 -11.61 -4.01
C ILE A 109 -8.10 -11.25 -3.98
N SER A 110 -7.41 -11.62 -2.90
CA SER A 110 -5.97 -11.41 -2.75
C SER A 110 -5.23 -12.74 -2.64
N LEU A 111 -4.10 -12.82 -3.33
CA LEU A 111 -3.15 -13.91 -3.30
C LEU A 111 -1.77 -13.37 -2.94
N MET A 112 -0.94 -14.20 -2.30
CA MET A 112 0.47 -13.88 -2.10
C MET A 112 1.20 -13.81 -3.44
N VAL A 113 1.94 -12.73 -3.67
CA VAL A 113 2.71 -12.55 -4.91
C VAL A 113 3.96 -13.44 -4.88
N ASN A 114 4.18 -14.22 -5.92
CA ASN A 114 5.43 -14.96 -6.08
C ASN A 114 6.48 -14.08 -6.76
N TYR A 115 7.10 -13.21 -5.98
CA TYR A 115 8.18 -12.33 -6.43
C TYR A 115 9.44 -13.09 -6.82
N HIS A 116 9.68 -14.27 -6.23
CA HIS A 116 10.81 -15.11 -6.58
C HIS A 116 10.74 -15.56 -8.05
N ALA A 117 9.56 -15.99 -8.54
CA ALA A 117 9.38 -16.34 -9.94
C ALA A 117 9.57 -15.13 -10.87
N MET A 118 9.07 -13.95 -10.47
CA MET A 118 9.29 -12.72 -11.22
C MET A 118 10.78 -12.35 -11.27
N GLY A 119 11.47 -12.50 -10.15
CA GLY A 119 12.93 -12.29 -10.07
C GLY A 119 13.70 -13.24 -10.98
N GLN A 120 13.33 -14.52 -11.03
CA GLN A 120 13.95 -15.50 -11.94
C GLN A 120 13.73 -15.14 -13.42
N LEU A 121 12.54 -14.63 -13.79
CA LEU A 121 12.31 -14.12 -15.15
C LEU A 121 13.28 -12.97 -15.46
N ILE A 122 13.38 -11.99 -14.58
CA ILE A 122 14.25 -10.82 -14.76
C ILE A 122 15.71 -11.23 -14.90
N GLN A 123 16.19 -12.14 -14.05
CA GLN A 123 17.55 -12.69 -14.12
C GLN A 123 17.79 -13.48 -15.42
N GLY A 124 16.82 -14.28 -15.84
CA GLY A 124 16.86 -14.99 -17.12
C GLY A 124 16.91 -14.08 -18.35
N LEU A 125 16.46 -12.83 -18.20
CA LEU A 125 16.58 -11.77 -19.21
C LEU A 125 17.87 -10.95 -19.09
N GLY A 126 18.81 -11.35 -18.22
CA GLY A 126 20.04 -10.62 -17.96
C GLY A 126 19.88 -9.36 -17.11
N GLY A 127 18.75 -9.23 -16.42
CA GLY A 127 18.45 -8.12 -15.52
C GLY A 127 18.84 -8.39 -14.05
N HIS A 128 18.56 -7.42 -13.19
CA HIS A 128 18.82 -7.49 -11.76
C HIS A 128 17.50 -7.60 -10.99
N TYR A 129 17.49 -8.52 -10.04
CA TYR A 129 16.45 -8.69 -9.04
C TYR A 129 16.98 -8.27 -7.68
N MET A 130 16.31 -7.31 -7.06
CA MET A 130 16.57 -6.85 -5.70
C MET A 130 15.38 -7.20 -4.85
N ALA A 131 15.60 -7.78 -3.68
CA ALA A 131 14.57 -8.08 -2.71
C ALA A 131 15.04 -7.66 -1.32
N THR A 132 14.10 -7.21 -0.49
CA THR A 132 14.39 -6.97 0.93
C THR A 132 14.81 -8.26 1.60
N ALA A 133 15.75 -8.16 2.55
CA ALA A 133 16.23 -9.31 3.31
C ALA A 133 15.06 -10.06 3.96
N GLN A 134 15.23 -11.38 4.05
CA GLN A 134 14.24 -12.26 4.62
C GLN A 134 13.95 -11.86 6.08
N ARG A 135 12.80 -11.28 6.29
CA ARG A 135 12.22 -11.04 7.59
C ARG A 135 10.93 -11.85 7.65
N GLN A 136 10.50 -12.28 8.82
CA GLN A 136 9.26 -13.07 9.02
C GLN A 136 7.97 -12.30 8.65
N LEU A 137 8.01 -11.53 7.58
CA LEU A 137 7.02 -10.53 7.23
C LEU A 137 6.49 -10.78 5.85
N ASN A 138 5.17 -10.72 5.72
CA ASN A 138 4.51 -10.98 4.45
C ASN A 138 4.63 -9.81 3.46
N LEU A 139 4.74 -8.56 3.95
CA LEU A 139 4.91 -7.39 3.08
C LEU A 139 6.38 -7.28 2.65
N LYS A 140 6.61 -7.45 1.37
CA LYS A 140 7.94 -7.44 0.74
C LYS A 140 8.08 -6.23 -0.18
N THR A 141 9.31 -5.76 -0.35
CA THR A 141 9.64 -4.76 -1.39
C THR A 141 10.68 -5.37 -2.31
N VAL A 142 10.47 -5.23 -3.61
CA VAL A 142 11.37 -5.76 -4.65
C VAL A 142 11.63 -4.71 -5.72
N GLY A 143 12.82 -4.80 -6.34
CA GLY A 143 13.20 -4.02 -7.51
C GLY A 143 13.57 -4.93 -8.66
N PHE A 144 13.11 -4.59 -9.85
CA PHE A 144 13.44 -5.27 -11.10
C PHE A 144 14.09 -4.27 -12.05
N ILE A 145 15.28 -4.57 -12.54
CA ILE A 145 16.02 -3.75 -13.51
C ILE A 145 16.35 -4.59 -14.71
N VAL A 146 16.01 -4.13 -15.92
CA VAL A 146 16.39 -4.75 -17.18
C VAL A 146 16.91 -3.68 -18.12
N GLY A 147 17.98 -4.02 -18.88
CA GLY A 147 18.56 -3.15 -19.89
C GLY A 147 19.45 -2.04 -19.31
N GLY A 148 20.32 -1.53 -20.16
CA GLY A 148 21.33 -0.54 -19.80
C GLY A 148 22.64 -1.14 -19.30
N ASP A 149 23.61 -0.27 -19.02
CA ASP A 149 24.91 -0.62 -18.50
C ASP A 149 24.80 -0.91 -16.99
N GLN A 150 25.27 -2.08 -16.56
CA GLN A 150 25.15 -2.52 -15.16
C GLN A 150 25.80 -1.54 -14.16
N GLU A 151 26.89 -0.88 -14.55
CA GLU A 151 27.57 0.09 -13.69
C GLU A 151 26.70 1.31 -13.36
N ARG A 152 25.75 1.64 -14.24
CA ARG A 152 24.83 2.78 -14.05
C ARG A 152 23.78 2.54 -12.96
N PHE A 153 23.56 1.30 -12.55
CA PHE A 153 22.55 0.96 -11.54
C PHE A 153 23.14 0.73 -10.15
N SER A 154 24.45 0.85 -9.98
CA SER A 154 25.12 0.63 -8.68
C SER A 154 24.56 1.52 -7.58
N GLU A 155 24.33 2.79 -7.86
CA GLU A 155 23.72 3.73 -6.92
C GLU A 155 22.26 3.37 -6.61
N THR A 156 21.47 2.98 -7.63
CA THR A 156 20.08 2.53 -7.45
C THR A 156 20.02 1.29 -6.55
N MET A 157 20.91 0.34 -6.77
CA MET A 157 20.98 -0.89 -5.97
C MET A 157 21.41 -0.59 -4.52
N GLN A 158 22.36 0.32 -4.34
CA GLN A 158 22.78 0.77 -3.02
C GLN A 158 21.62 1.49 -2.30
N GLN A 159 20.92 2.41 -2.97
CA GLN A 159 19.76 3.12 -2.38
C GLN A 159 18.63 2.16 -2.04
N PHE A 160 18.39 1.13 -2.87
CA PHE A 160 17.43 0.07 -2.52
C PHE A 160 17.82 -0.63 -1.22
N SER A 161 19.07 -1.07 -1.09
CA SER A 161 19.56 -1.73 0.11
C SER A 161 19.48 -0.83 1.34
N GLU A 162 19.87 0.44 1.22
CA GLU A 162 19.88 1.39 2.34
C GLU A 162 18.46 1.84 2.76
N ARG A 163 17.52 1.92 1.83
CA ARG A 163 16.18 2.47 2.09
C ARG A 163 15.11 1.41 2.28
N ALA A 164 15.04 0.42 1.37
CA ALA A 164 14.00 -0.58 1.40
C ALA A 164 14.34 -1.76 2.34
N ASP A 165 15.62 -2.13 2.44
CA ASP A 165 16.04 -3.28 3.23
C ASP A 165 16.27 -2.95 4.70
N ILE A 166 16.82 -1.76 5.02
CA ILE A 166 17.09 -1.34 6.41
C ILE A 166 15.81 -0.89 7.09
N PHE A 167 14.99 -0.05 6.42
CA PHE A 167 13.73 0.47 6.95
C PHE A 167 12.69 0.58 5.83
N GLY A 168 12.00 -0.53 5.57
CA GLY A 168 11.03 -0.62 4.49
C GLY A 168 9.58 -0.29 4.92
N PRO A 169 8.62 -0.43 4.01
CA PRO A 169 7.20 -0.14 4.27
C PRO A 169 6.61 -0.94 5.44
N TYR A 170 7.09 -2.16 5.66
CA TYR A 170 6.63 -2.96 6.78
C TYR A 170 7.13 -2.42 8.13
N ASP A 171 8.41 -2.03 8.22
CA ASP A 171 8.99 -1.46 9.44
C ASP A 171 8.24 -0.18 9.81
N TYR A 172 7.94 0.64 8.80
CA TYR A 172 7.11 1.82 8.95
C TYR A 172 5.71 1.49 9.47
N TYR A 173 5.01 0.52 8.87
CA TYR A 173 3.69 0.07 9.29
C TYR A 173 3.69 -0.40 10.75
N MET A 174 4.67 -1.22 11.15
CA MET A 174 4.81 -1.70 12.51
C MET A 174 5.08 -0.56 13.51
N LEU A 175 5.95 0.38 13.12
CA LEU A 175 6.24 1.56 13.94
C LEU A 175 4.98 2.38 14.19
N ILE A 176 4.21 2.70 13.15
CA ILE A 176 2.98 3.47 13.27
C ILE A 176 1.93 2.74 14.10
N ASN A 177 1.76 1.43 13.94
CA ASN A 177 0.82 0.66 14.76
C ASN A 177 1.22 0.66 16.25
N ASN A 178 2.51 0.57 16.57
CA ASN A 178 2.99 0.67 17.95
C ASN A 178 2.77 2.07 18.53
N ILE A 179 2.97 3.11 17.72
CA ILE A 179 2.73 4.49 18.12
C ILE A 179 1.25 4.73 18.39
N ARG A 180 0.33 4.23 17.56
CA ARG A 180 -1.12 4.34 17.77
C ARG A 180 -1.58 3.88 19.14
N THR A 181 -0.99 2.82 19.65
CA THR A 181 -1.33 2.27 20.97
C THR A 181 -0.80 3.11 22.13
N SER A 182 0.20 3.96 21.88
CA SER A 182 0.92 4.76 22.88
C SER A 182 0.61 6.26 22.83
N CYS A 183 -0.18 6.73 21.84
CA CYS A 183 -0.36 8.15 21.49
C CYS A 183 -1.14 9.00 22.49
N GLN A 184 -1.81 8.40 23.48
CA GLN A 184 -2.70 9.15 24.39
C GLN A 184 -1.99 10.22 25.23
N ASN A 185 -0.65 10.20 25.28
CA ASN A 185 0.16 11.10 26.10
C ASN A 185 1.23 11.87 25.31
N LEU A 186 1.10 11.96 23.98
CA LEU A 186 2.09 12.70 23.18
C LEU A 186 1.89 14.21 23.32
N SER A 187 3.01 14.95 23.38
CA SER A 187 2.99 16.39 23.25
C SER A 187 2.70 16.81 21.79
N VAL A 188 2.35 18.08 21.59
CA VAL A 188 2.17 18.67 20.24
C VAL A 188 3.42 18.42 19.37
N GLU A 189 4.61 18.66 19.93
CA GLU A 189 5.88 18.46 19.25
C GLU A 189 6.06 16.99 18.86
N GLY A 190 5.77 16.06 19.76
CA GLY A 190 5.86 14.63 19.49
C GLY A 190 4.95 14.19 18.33
N CYS A 191 3.73 14.72 18.27
CA CYS A 191 2.81 14.47 17.15
C CYS A 191 3.37 15.02 15.84
N MET A 192 3.88 16.26 15.84
CA MET A 192 4.43 16.89 14.65
C MET A 192 5.67 16.15 14.12
N GLU A 193 6.57 15.69 15.00
CA GLU A 193 7.75 14.92 14.61
C GLU A 193 7.37 13.57 13.97
N LEU A 194 6.35 12.88 14.50
CA LEU A 194 5.89 11.64 13.91
C LEU A 194 5.22 11.84 12.55
N ILE A 195 4.43 12.90 12.39
CA ILE A 195 3.85 13.26 11.10
C ILE A 195 4.98 13.63 10.10
N ARG A 196 5.99 14.38 10.53
CA ARG A 196 7.16 14.70 9.71
C ARG A 196 7.95 13.46 9.31
N MET A 197 8.20 12.55 10.24
CA MET A 197 8.89 11.28 10.00
C MET A 197 8.13 10.37 9.02
N SER A 198 6.80 10.49 8.98
CA SER A 198 5.95 9.80 8.00
C SER A 198 5.95 10.42 6.60
N HIS A 199 6.79 11.43 6.34
CA HIS A 199 6.74 12.24 5.12
C HIS A 199 5.36 12.88 4.88
N TRP A 200 4.74 13.39 5.96
CA TRP A 200 3.46 14.11 5.92
C TRP A 200 2.28 13.24 5.49
N ASP A 201 2.30 11.94 5.84
CA ASP A 201 1.25 10.99 5.50
C ASP A 201 -0.09 11.39 6.15
N PRO A 202 -1.17 11.62 5.35
CA PRO A 202 -2.48 11.94 5.89
C PRO A 202 -3.05 10.87 6.84
N GLN A 203 -2.74 9.60 6.65
CA GLN A 203 -3.21 8.54 7.55
C GLN A 203 -2.57 8.66 8.93
N VAL A 204 -1.29 9.01 8.98
CA VAL A 204 -0.60 9.28 10.26
C VAL A 204 -1.14 10.55 10.91
N PHE A 205 -1.40 11.59 10.13
CA PHE A 205 -2.03 12.81 10.64
C PHE A 205 -3.39 12.52 11.30
N PHE A 206 -4.24 11.69 10.73
CA PHE A 206 -5.53 11.32 11.32
C PHE A 206 -5.41 10.68 12.72
N GLU A 207 -4.32 9.97 12.99
CA GLU A 207 -4.10 9.38 14.32
C GLU A 207 -3.81 10.43 15.38
N PHE A 208 -3.20 11.55 14.99
CA PHE A 208 -2.79 12.63 15.88
C PHE A 208 -3.69 13.87 15.85
N GLY A 209 -4.57 13.98 14.86
CA GLY A 209 -5.44 15.14 14.69
C GLY A 209 -6.27 15.48 15.94
N LYS A 210 -6.75 14.46 16.67
CA LYS A 210 -7.47 14.64 17.93
C LYS A 210 -6.60 15.28 19.00
N VAL A 211 -5.36 14.84 19.16
CA VAL A 211 -4.41 15.38 20.15
C VAL A 211 -4.09 16.83 19.83
N LEU A 212 -3.83 17.15 18.56
CA LEU A 212 -3.57 18.52 18.10
C LEU A 212 -4.77 19.43 18.34
N LEU A 213 -5.99 18.94 18.08
CA LEU A 213 -7.23 19.68 18.31
C LEU A 213 -7.45 19.99 19.80
N GLU A 214 -7.29 19.00 20.68
CA GLU A 214 -7.48 19.14 22.13
C GLU A 214 -6.46 20.09 22.76
N GLN A 215 -5.23 20.13 22.23
CA GLN A 215 -4.16 20.97 22.75
C GLN A 215 -4.10 22.37 22.10
N ALA A 216 -4.85 22.62 21.03
CA ALA A 216 -4.80 23.86 20.24
C ALA A 216 -4.96 25.14 21.08
N GLY A 217 -5.83 25.10 22.11
CA GLY A 217 -6.06 26.22 23.01
C GLY A 217 -4.84 26.61 23.86
N ASN A 218 -3.97 25.65 24.15
CA ASN A 218 -2.82 25.81 25.04
C ASN A 218 -1.50 26.03 24.28
N MET A 219 -1.51 25.95 22.94
CA MET A 219 -0.33 26.14 22.12
C MET A 219 0.19 27.60 22.18
N ASN A 220 1.50 27.75 22.26
CA ASN A 220 2.16 29.03 22.05
C ASN A 220 2.22 29.34 20.53
N ASP A 221 2.65 30.58 20.18
CA ASP A 221 2.66 31.04 18.80
C ASP A 221 3.57 30.22 17.89
N SER A 222 4.70 29.74 18.40
CA SER A 222 5.64 28.89 17.64
C SER A 222 5.01 27.53 17.33
N GLN A 223 4.38 26.90 18.32
CA GLN A 223 3.66 25.62 18.12
C GLN A 223 2.50 25.78 17.12
N ARG A 224 1.73 26.88 17.22
CA ARG A 224 0.63 27.17 16.27
C ARG A 224 1.16 27.31 14.83
N ALA A 225 2.25 28.05 14.64
CA ALA A 225 2.86 28.22 13.32
C ALA A 225 3.36 26.91 12.75
N GLU A 226 3.96 26.08 13.58
CA GLU A 226 4.47 24.77 13.14
C GLU A 226 3.34 23.77 12.83
N VAL A 227 2.27 23.73 13.63
CA VAL A 227 1.09 22.90 13.31
C VAL A 227 0.48 23.32 11.97
N VAL A 228 0.38 24.62 11.69
CA VAL A 228 -0.10 25.11 10.39
C VAL A 228 0.80 24.64 9.26
N TYR A 229 2.11 24.75 9.40
CA TYR A 229 3.06 24.25 8.41
C TYR A 229 2.91 22.74 8.15
N VAL A 230 2.78 21.94 9.23
CA VAL A 230 2.54 20.50 9.11
C VAL A 230 1.25 20.22 8.36
N MET A 231 0.16 20.91 8.70
CA MET A 231 -1.14 20.76 8.04
C MET A 231 -1.08 21.07 6.53
N GLU A 232 -0.34 22.12 6.13
CA GLU A 232 -0.13 22.46 4.72
C GLU A 232 0.64 21.34 3.98
N ARG A 233 1.68 20.75 4.59
CA ARG A 233 2.42 19.64 4.00
C ARG A 233 1.58 18.38 3.88
N VAL A 234 0.77 18.05 4.90
CA VAL A 234 -0.17 16.92 4.87
C VAL A 234 -1.21 17.11 3.78
N TRP A 235 -1.69 18.34 3.59
CA TRP A 235 -2.65 18.67 2.54
C TRP A 235 -2.09 18.42 1.13
N GLU A 236 -0.82 18.69 0.88
CA GLU A 236 -0.17 18.44 -0.41
C GLU A 236 -0.13 16.94 -0.79
N ASN A 237 -0.14 16.06 0.20
CA ASN A 237 -0.14 14.61 0.03
C ASN A 237 -1.56 13.99 0.06
N PHE A 238 -2.60 14.82 0.19
CA PHE A 238 -3.96 14.31 0.32
C PHE A 238 -4.48 13.76 -1.00
N PHE A 239 -5.02 12.54 -0.92
CA PHE A 239 -5.80 11.93 -1.97
C PHE A 239 -7.19 11.58 -1.43
N PRO A 240 -8.30 11.95 -2.10
CA PRO A 240 -9.67 11.83 -1.57
C PRO A 240 -10.18 10.38 -1.59
N LEU A 241 -9.60 9.52 -0.76
CA LEU A 241 -10.04 8.15 -0.55
C LEU A 241 -10.36 7.92 0.94
N GLY A 242 -11.64 7.90 1.26
CA GLY A 242 -12.14 7.43 2.55
C GLY A 242 -12.34 8.54 3.59
N LYS A 243 -11.31 8.94 4.35
CA LYS A 243 -11.46 9.92 5.44
C LYS A 243 -11.47 11.36 4.93
N ASP A 244 -12.30 12.21 5.55
CA ASP A 244 -12.45 13.63 5.22
C ASP A 244 -11.34 14.46 5.88
N LEU A 245 -10.18 14.57 5.21
CA LEU A 245 -9.06 15.39 5.68
C LEU A 245 -9.42 16.89 5.72
N PRO A 246 -10.07 17.50 4.72
CA PRO A 246 -10.47 18.89 4.76
C PRO A 246 -11.24 19.24 6.03
N PHE A 247 -12.19 18.40 6.42
CA PHE A 247 -12.99 18.58 7.63
C PHE A 247 -12.12 18.56 8.90
N GLU A 248 -11.20 17.61 9.05
CA GLU A 248 -10.33 17.53 10.21
C GLU A 248 -9.36 18.72 10.30
N LEU A 249 -8.78 19.12 9.17
CA LEU A 249 -7.92 20.31 9.11
C LEU A 249 -8.70 21.58 9.47
N ALA A 250 -9.93 21.74 8.96
CA ALA A 250 -10.78 22.89 9.26
C ALA A 250 -11.09 23.02 10.76
N ARG A 251 -11.33 21.91 11.45
CA ARG A 251 -11.54 21.89 12.89
C ARG A 251 -10.32 22.39 13.66
N ILE A 252 -9.12 21.97 13.26
CA ILE A 252 -7.88 22.42 13.89
C ILE A 252 -7.63 23.90 13.60
N TYR A 253 -7.84 24.37 12.36
CA TYR A 253 -7.73 25.80 12.03
C TYR A 253 -8.67 26.67 12.88
N LEU A 254 -9.92 26.24 13.08
CA LEU A 254 -10.85 26.92 13.99
C LEU A 254 -10.32 26.99 15.42
N ALA A 255 -9.82 25.88 15.94
CA ALA A 255 -9.26 25.82 17.29
C ALA A 255 -8.00 26.70 17.44
N LEU A 256 -7.23 26.88 16.34
CA LEU A 256 -6.10 27.79 16.26
C LEU A 256 -6.50 29.26 16.04
N LYS A 257 -7.79 29.58 16.03
CA LYS A 257 -8.35 30.93 15.76
C LYS A 257 -8.01 31.45 14.36
N ARG A 258 -8.06 30.57 13.37
CA ARG A 258 -7.85 30.86 11.94
C ARG A 258 -9.12 30.54 11.10
N PRO A 259 -10.22 31.29 11.31
CA PRO A 259 -11.50 30.96 10.72
C PRO A 259 -11.56 31.07 9.21
N ARG A 260 -10.73 31.93 8.59
CA ARG A 260 -10.70 32.11 7.13
C ARG A 260 -10.16 30.86 6.42
N GLU A 261 -9.07 30.27 6.96
CA GLU A 261 -8.49 29.05 6.46
C GLU A 261 -9.43 27.84 6.69
N ALA A 262 -10.07 27.80 7.84
CA ALA A 262 -11.06 26.79 8.16
C ALA A 262 -12.28 26.85 7.20
N LEU A 263 -12.77 28.06 6.87
CA LEU A 263 -13.87 28.25 5.95
C LEU A 263 -13.54 27.68 4.56
N ARG A 264 -12.39 28.04 4.02
CA ARG A 264 -11.91 27.55 2.72
C ARG A 264 -11.87 26.02 2.64
N LEU A 265 -11.44 25.35 3.73
CA LEU A 265 -11.39 23.89 3.78
C LEU A 265 -12.77 23.25 3.95
N ASN A 266 -13.72 23.90 4.63
CA ASN A 266 -15.08 23.40 4.75
C ASN A 266 -15.91 23.49 3.44
N GLU A 267 -15.51 24.32 2.49
CA GLU A 267 -16.16 24.40 1.17
C GLU A 267 -15.83 23.19 0.29
N LEU A 268 -14.64 22.58 0.46
CA LEU A 268 -14.19 21.46 -0.35
C LEU A 268 -14.96 20.13 -0.11
N PRO A 269 -15.27 19.73 1.13
CA PRO A 269 -16.05 18.54 1.40
C PRO A 269 -17.44 18.54 0.73
N ILE A 270 -18.10 19.69 0.64
CA ILE A 270 -19.41 19.82 -0.02
C ILE A 270 -19.31 19.38 -1.48
N GLN A 271 -18.22 19.74 -2.16
CA GLN A 271 -17.99 19.36 -3.56
C GLN A 271 -17.61 17.88 -3.72
N MET A 272 -16.93 17.31 -2.73
CA MET A 272 -16.34 15.97 -2.83
C MET A 272 -17.20 14.87 -2.20
N PHE A 273 -17.86 15.16 -1.08
CA PHE A 273 -18.56 14.17 -0.25
C PHE A 273 -20.03 14.45 -0.05
N GLY A 274 -20.56 15.51 -0.66
CA GLY A 274 -21.94 15.97 -0.49
C GLY A 274 -22.11 17.01 0.60
N GLU A 275 -23.32 17.24 1.05
CA GLU A 275 -23.70 18.32 1.98
C GLU A 275 -23.98 17.82 3.41
N PRO A 276 -22.97 17.42 4.20
CA PRO A 276 -23.22 16.97 5.57
C PRO A 276 -23.59 18.16 6.47
N PRO A 277 -24.63 18.04 7.33
CA PRO A 277 -25.09 19.12 8.19
C PRO A 277 -23.99 19.69 9.11
N VAL A 278 -23.04 18.85 9.54
CA VAL A 278 -21.93 19.26 10.40
C VAL A 278 -20.98 20.24 9.70
N THR A 279 -20.79 20.12 8.39
CA THR A 279 -19.97 21.04 7.60
C THR A 279 -20.58 22.44 7.57
N PHE A 280 -21.89 22.55 7.34
CA PHE A 280 -22.59 23.84 7.40
C PHE A 280 -22.54 24.47 8.79
N SER A 281 -22.67 23.67 9.85
CA SER A 281 -22.50 24.16 11.23
C SER A 281 -21.10 24.75 11.45
N ASN A 282 -20.05 24.05 11.00
CA ASN A 282 -18.68 24.54 11.09
C ASN A 282 -18.47 25.82 10.26
N MET A 283 -19.03 25.90 9.07
CA MET A 283 -18.99 27.13 8.23
C MET A 283 -19.67 28.30 8.94
N GLY A 284 -20.83 28.09 9.57
CA GLY A 284 -21.50 29.11 10.37
C GLY A 284 -20.62 29.64 11.51
N ILE A 285 -19.92 28.75 12.21
CA ILE A 285 -18.93 29.13 13.24
C ILE A 285 -17.76 29.91 12.63
N CYS A 286 -17.26 29.50 11.46
CA CYS A 286 -16.20 30.21 10.76
C CYS A 286 -16.62 31.64 10.38
N TYR A 287 -17.81 31.83 9.85
CA TYR A 287 -18.33 33.18 9.51
C TYR A 287 -18.47 34.04 10.75
N TYR A 288 -19.02 33.50 11.85
CA TYR A 288 -19.17 34.23 13.10
C TYR A 288 -17.82 34.76 13.63
N HIS A 289 -16.78 33.93 13.57
CA HIS A 289 -15.44 34.33 14.05
C HIS A 289 -14.59 35.08 13.03
N ALA A 290 -14.99 35.12 11.74
CA ALA A 290 -14.26 35.87 10.72
C ALA A 290 -14.67 37.35 10.64
N GLU A 291 -15.81 37.74 11.25
CA GLU A 291 -16.31 39.11 11.31
C GLU A 291 -15.74 39.91 12.50
N ASP A 292 -15.09 39.26 13.45
CA ASP A 292 -14.34 39.86 14.55
C ASP A 292 -12.84 40.08 14.17
#